data_2559e044e34c0c2609c1983a5b68e02e
#
_entry.id   2559e044e34c0c2609c1983a5b68e02e
#
_cell.length_a   1.000
_cell.length_b   1.000
_cell.length_c   1.000
_cell.angle_alpha   90.00
_cell.angle_beta   90.00
_cell.angle_gamma   90.00
#
_symmetry.space_group_name_H-M   'P 1'
#
loop_
_entity.id
_entity.type
_entity.pdbx_description
1 polymer ?
#
loop_
_entity_poly.entity_id
_entity_poly.type
_entity_poly.pdbx_seq_one_letter_code
_entity_poly.pdbx_strand_id
1 'polypeptide(L)'
;MKKYISHLVFALLGCAALSACVDDDYMELDKGQNELVLTASKTEVVLNEQAHADDALELSWTTGTNYGTGNKISYTLELTKTGSDFADSYVAVENAVQEYSWKKSVEELNDILRNHFGATAGENISLEARLTATVTERDEKQVSTTAFSVTAYKPLTSTLYLIGSATPGGWSADDATEMTRKDNGIFTWTGRLVAGEFKFITTLGSFLPSYNKGTDGLLVLRSSCLLYTSPSPRDRG
;
A
#
# COMPACT_ATOMS: atom_id res chain seq x y z
N MET A 1 21.40 -69.79 -26.20
CA MET A 1 21.16 -68.47 -26.82
C MET A 1 20.00 -67.65 -26.26
N LYS A 2 19.00 -68.27 -25.58
CA LYS A 2 17.85 -67.51 -24.99
C LYS A 2 18.16 -66.73 -23.69
N LYS A 3 19.21 -67.04 -22.93
CA LYS A 3 19.53 -66.38 -21.68
C LYS A 3 20.26 -65.02 -21.79
N TYR A 4 20.96 -64.80 -22.91
CA TYR A 4 21.71 -63.54 -23.10
C TYR A 4 20.86 -62.41 -23.69
N ILE A 5 19.76 -62.74 -24.36
CA ILE A 5 18.83 -61.76 -24.94
C ILE A 5 18.04 -61.05 -23.81
N SER A 6 17.72 -61.77 -22.74
CA SER A 6 17.00 -61.18 -21.56
C SER A 6 17.84 -60.13 -20.81
N HIS A 7 19.13 -60.30 -20.73
CA HIS A 7 19.99 -59.33 -20.04
C HIS A 7 20.31 -58.09 -20.90
N LEU A 8 20.31 -58.29 -22.23
CA LEU A 8 20.51 -57.13 -23.15
C LEU A 8 19.27 -56.22 -23.19
N VAL A 9 18.06 -56.79 -23.10
CA VAL A 9 16.82 -56.01 -23.04
C VAL A 9 16.69 -55.27 -21.72
N PHE A 10 17.14 -55.82 -20.59
CA PHE A 10 17.15 -55.14 -19.28
C PHE A 10 18.20 -54.03 -19.22
N ALA A 11 19.34 -54.18 -19.90
CA ALA A 11 20.36 -53.14 -19.96
C ALA A 11 19.93 -51.94 -20.87
N LEU A 12 19.13 -52.19 -21.91
CA LEU A 12 18.58 -51.12 -22.76
C LEU A 12 17.39 -50.38 -22.13
N LEU A 13 16.59 -51.03 -21.25
CA LEU A 13 15.54 -50.34 -20.48
C LEU A 13 16.07 -49.52 -19.34
N GLY A 14 17.27 -49.79 -18.81
CA GLY A 14 17.91 -49.08 -17.72
C GLY A 14 18.54 -47.72 -18.17
N CYS A 15 18.84 -47.55 -19.47
CA CYS A 15 19.41 -46.31 -19.98
C CYS A 15 18.36 -45.26 -20.41
N ALA A 16 17.07 -45.65 -20.53
CA ALA A 16 16.02 -44.72 -20.93
C ALA A 16 15.41 -43.93 -19.75
N ALA A 17 15.84 -44.18 -18.48
CA ALA A 17 15.28 -43.52 -17.30
C ALA A 17 16.17 -42.39 -16.75
N LEU A 18 17.22 -41.96 -17.43
CA LEU A 18 18.14 -40.92 -16.97
C LEU A 18 18.05 -39.61 -17.79
N SER A 19 17.03 -39.45 -18.62
CA SER A 19 16.85 -38.21 -19.39
C SER A 19 15.60 -37.42 -18.98
N ALA A 20 15.22 -37.50 -17.71
CA ALA A 20 14.08 -36.70 -17.21
C ALA A 20 14.50 -35.91 -15.94
N CYS A 21 15.48 -35.05 -16.08
CA CYS A 21 15.67 -33.86 -15.26
C CYS A 21 16.27 -32.83 -16.22
N VAL A 22 15.47 -32.29 -17.10
CA VAL A 22 15.72 -30.96 -17.63
C VAL A 22 15.16 -30.04 -16.54
N ASP A 23 16.05 -29.52 -15.71
CA ASP A 23 15.73 -28.48 -14.77
C ASP A 23 15.16 -27.32 -15.58
N ASP A 24 13.85 -27.06 -15.45
CA ASP A 24 13.22 -25.85 -15.93
C ASP A 24 13.89 -24.59 -15.32
N ASP A 25 14.58 -24.73 -14.19
CA ASP A 25 15.40 -23.68 -13.58
C ASP A 25 16.59 -23.23 -14.45
N TYR A 26 17.09 -24.07 -15.34
CA TYR A 26 18.21 -23.72 -16.22
C TYR A 26 17.79 -22.77 -17.36
N MET A 27 16.54 -22.81 -17.75
CA MET A 27 15.99 -21.91 -18.77
C MET A 27 15.71 -20.49 -18.22
N GLU A 28 15.53 -20.34 -16.91
CA GLU A 28 15.38 -19.01 -16.28
C GLU A 28 16.69 -18.25 -16.14
N LEU A 29 17.81 -18.95 -16.03
CA LEU A 29 19.14 -18.34 -15.90
C LEU A 29 19.63 -17.68 -17.21
N ASP A 30 19.07 -18.05 -18.35
CA ASP A 30 19.46 -17.51 -19.67
C ASP A 30 18.52 -16.39 -20.18
N LYS A 31 17.58 -15.92 -19.37
CA LYS A 31 16.75 -14.74 -19.67
C LYS A 31 17.54 -13.42 -19.67
N GLY A 32 18.84 -13.48 -19.48
CA GLY A 32 19.76 -12.39 -19.29
C GLY A 32 20.14 -11.56 -20.51
N GLN A 33 19.32 -11.50 -21.56
CA GLN A 33 19.57 -10.66 -22.74
C GLN A 33 18.56 -9.53 -22.91
N ASN A 34 17.57 -9.42 -22.03
CA ASN A 34 16.54 -8.39 -22.13
C ASN A 34 17.03 -7.05 -21.55
N GLU A 35 16.66 -5.97 -22.20
CA GLU A 35 16.81 -4.63 -21.63
C GLU A 35 15.97 -4.50 -20.37
N LEU A 36 16.52 -3.83 -19.33
CA LEU A 36 15.76 -3.49 -18.13
C LEU A 36 14.80 -2.34 -18.43
N VAL A 37 13.51 -2.61 -18.38
CA VAL A 37 12.45 -1.62 -18.62
C VAL A 37 11.49 -1.61 -17.44
N LEU A 38 11.33 -0.45 -16.79
CA LEU A 38 10.35 -0.21 -15.75
C LEU A 38 9.12 0.48 -16.35
N THR A 39 7.94 -0.05 -16.07
CA THR A 39 6.66 0.45 -16.61
C THR A 39 5.68 0.70 -15.46
N ALA A 40 5.00 1.83 -15.49
CA ALA A 40 3.88 2.12 -14.61
C ALA A 40 2.54 1.76 -15.30
N SER A 41 1.63 1.11 -14.59
CA SER A 41 0.30 0.77 -15.10
C SER A 41 -0.56 2.01 -15.40
N LYS A 42 -0.26 3.14 -14.74
CA LYS A 42 -0.92 4.43 -14.93
C LYS A 42 0.09 5.55 -14.79
N THR A 43 -0.06 6.62 -15.57
CA THR A 43 0.75 7.83 -15.48
C THR A 43 0.16 8.88 -14.56
N GLU A 44 -1.15 8.78 -14.28
CA GLU A 44 -1.87 9.62 -13.35
C GLU A 44 -2.83 8.77 -12.50
N VAL A 45 -2.80 8.97 -11.19
CA VAL A 45 -3.64 8.25 -10.22
C VAL A 45 -4.31 9.26 -9.30
N VAL A 46 -5.64 9.24 -9.24
CA VAL A 46 -6.41 10.00 -8.25
C VAL A 46 -6.95 9.02 -7.23
N LEU A 47 -6.41 9.08 -6.02
CA LEU A 47 -6.79 8.18 -4.94
C LEU A 47 -8.13 8.60 -4.35
N ASN A 48 -8.99 7.61 -4.08
CA ASN A 48 -10.31 7.82 -3.48
C ASN A 48 -10.51 6.81 -2.35
N GLU A 49 -10.84 7.32 -1.18
CA GLU A 49 -11.04 6.49 0.01
C GLU A 49 -12.14 5.43 -0.14
N GLN A 50 -13.17 5.69 -0.93
CA GLN A 50 -14.24 4.70 -1.18
C GLN A 50 -13.73 3.46 -1.91
N ALA A 51 -12.61 3.60 -2.64
CA ALA A 51 -11.94 2.53 -3.36
C ALA A 51 -10.67 2.05 -2.64
N HIS A 52 -10.57 2.20 -1.32
CA HIS A 52 -9.34 2.02 -0.53
C HIS A 52 -8.66 0.65 -0.72
N ALA A 53 -9.43 -0.40 -0.96
CA ALA A 53 -8.94 -1.76 -1.16
C ALA A 53 -8.60 -2.08 -2.63
N ASP A 54 -8.99 -1.22 -3.56
CA ASP A 54 -8.75 -1.44 -4.99
C ASP A 54 -7.28 -1.20 -5.34
N ASP A 55 -6.82 -1.82 -6.42
CA ASP A 55 -5.49 -1.62 -6.97
C ASP A 55 -5.32 -0.20 -7.50
N ALA A 56 -4.41 0.56 -6.90
CA ALA A 56 -4.11 1.93 -7.30
C ALA A 56 -3.09 1.99 -8.44
N LEU A 57 -1.94 1.37 -8.21
CA LEU A 57 -0.77 1.43 -9.09
C LEU A 57 0.00 0.12 -9.05
N GLU A 58 0.46 -0.29 -10.21
CA GLU A 58 1.44 -1.35 -10.38
C GLU A 58 2.63 -0.80 -11.16
N LEU A 59 3.84 -1.03 -10.62
CA LEU A 59 5.11 -0.86 -11.32
C LEU A 59 5.60 -2.25 -11.66
N SER A 60 5.83 -2.51 -12.94
CA SER A 60 6.32 -3.81 -13.43
C SER A 60 7.58 -3.63 -14.27
N TRP A 61 8.42 -4.66 -14.32
CA TRP A 61 9.68 -4.58 -15.05
C TRP A 61 10.10 -5.87 -15.71
N THR A 62 10.94 -5.73 -16.72
CA THR A 62 11.61 -6.84 -17.40
C THR A 62 12.83 -7.30 -16.60
N THR A 63 13.33 -8.48 -16.90
CA THR A 63 14.45 -9.07 -16.14
C THR A 63 15.76 -8.28 -16.21
N GLY A 64 16.00 -7.50 -17.27
CA GLY A 64 17.33 -7.01 -17.57
C GLY A 64 18.27 -8.13 -18.02
N THR A 65 19.56 -7.84 -18.09
CA THR A 65 20.58 -8.82 -18.50
C THR A 65 21.45 -9.29 -17.34
N ASN A 66 21.75 -10.57 -17.27
CA ASN A 66 22.79 -11.12 -16.39
C ASN A 66 24.18 -11.21 -17.08
N TYR A 67 24.29 -10.62 -18.27
CA TYR A 67 25.52 -10.61 -19.09
C TYR A 67 26.04 -12.00 -19.45
N GLY A 68 25.15 -13.02 -19.50
CA GLY A 68 25.53 -14.39 -19.78
C GLY A 68 26.32 -15.10 -18.67
N THR A 69 26.32 -14.54 -17.45
CA THR A 69 27.07 -15.10 -16.32
C THR A 69 26.37 -16.28 -15.65
N GLY A 70 25.06 -16.44 -15.86
CA GLY A 70 24.22 -17.39 -15.12
C GLY A 70 23.92 -16.95 -13.67
N ASN A 71 24.44 -15.78 -13.23
CA ASN A 71 24.21 -15.27 -11.89
C ASN A 71 22.84 -14.64 -11.74
N LYS A 72 22.33 -14.63 -10.52
CA LYS A 72 21.05 -14.01 -10.17
C LYS A 72 21.10 -12.49 -10.34
N ILE A 73 19.99 -11.93 -10.79
CA ILE A 73 19.76 -10.50 -10.84
C ILE A 73 18.93 -10.13 -9.60
N SER A 74 19.33 -9.11 -8.87
CA SER A 74 18.58 -8.53 -7.77
C SER A 74 18.12 -7.12 -8.10
N TYR A 75 16.93 -6.77 -7.65
CA TYR A 75 16.25 -5.52 -7.99
C TYR A 75 16.04 -4.65 -6.75
N THR A 76 16.31 -3.36 -6.90
CA THR A 76 15.95 -2.34 -5.91
C THR A 76 15.11 -1.29 -6.61
N LEU A 77 13.89 -1.06 -6.09
CA LEU A 77 12.96 -0.06 -6.58
C LEU A 77 12.85 1.07 -5.58
N GLU A 78 13.08 2.27 -6.03
CA GLU A 78 13.03 3.49 -5.23
C GLU A 78 12.06 4.50 -5.86
N LEU A 79 11.34 5.25 -5.02
CA LEU A 79 10.47 6.33 -5.43
C LEU A 79 10.97 7.65 -4.84
N THR A 80 10.94 8.72 -5.62
CA THR A 80 11.24 10.08 -5.15
C THR A 80 10.30 11.11 -5.78
N LYS A 81 10.26 12.32 -5.24
CA LYS A 81 9.59 13.45 -5.92
C LYS A 81 10.37 13.81 -7.18
N THR A 82 9.66 14.03 -8.27
CA THR A 82 10.28 14.40 -9.55
C THR A 82 11.21 15.62 -9.39
N GLY A 83 12.42 15.49 -9.89
CA GLY A 83 13.47 16.51 -9.79
C GLY A 83 14.34 16.41 -8.52
N SER A 84 14.14 15.41 -7.66
CA SER A 84 15.04 15.06 -6.57
C SER A 84 16.09 14.05 -7.05
N ASP A 85 17.20 13.94 -6.30
CA ASP A 85 18.36 13.10 -6.65
C ASP A 85 18.32 11.68 -6.03
N PHE A 86 17.17 11.24 -5.53
CA PHE A 86 16.98 9.98 -4.80
C PHE A 86 17.70 9.88 -3.44
N ALA A 87 18.18 11.00 -2.89
CA ALA A 87 18.86 10.99 -1.59
C ALA A 87 17.91 10.58 -0.44
N ASP A 88 16.64 11.04 -0.51
CA ASP A 88 15.58 10.72 0.45
C ASP A 88 14.48 9.89 -0.23
N SER A 89 14.87 8.85 -0.98
CA SER A 89 13.92 8.00 -1.69
C SER A 89 13.17 7.06 -0.74
N TYR A 90 11.94 6.75 -1.11
CA TYR A 90 11.19 5.63 -0.54
C TYR A 90 11.65 4.34 -1.20
N VAL A 91 12.29 3.45 -0.44
CA VAL A 91 12.70 2.13 -0.94
C VAL A 91 11.47 1.22 -0.95
N ALA A 92 10.93 0.98 -2.14
CA ALA A 92 9.72 0.19 -2.35
C ALA A 92 10.00 -1.32 -2.40
N VAL A 93 11.16 -1.69 -2.98
CA VAL A 93 11.69 -3.06 -3.07
C VAL A 93 13.20 -2.99 -2.82
N GLU A 94 13.72 -3.88 -2.00
CA GLU A 94 15.14 -3.93 -1.68
C GLU A 94 15.74 -5.30 -1.98
N ASN A 95 16.70 -5.33 -2.91
CA ASN A 95 17.49 -6.53 -3.27
C ASN A 95 16.64 -7.79 -3.56
N ALA A 96 15.42 -7.61 -4.09
CA ALA A 96 14.52 -8.73 -4.41
C ALA A 96 15.03 -9.54 -5.60
N VAL A 97 14.81 -10.84 -5.57
CA VAL A 97 15.18 -11.79 -6.61
C VAL A 97 13.90 -12.48 -7.11
N GLN A 98 13.76 -12.62 -8.42
CA GLN A 98 12.56 -13.23 -9.04
C GLN A 98 11.24 -12.49 -8.73
N GLU A 99 11.33 -11.22 -8.47
CA GLU A 99 10.19 -10.32 -8.30
C GLU A 99 10.22 -9.28 -9.42
N TYR A 100 9.11 -9.13 -10.15
CA TYR A 100 9.05 -8.33 -11.37
C TYR A 100 7.92 -7.30 -11.35
N SER A 101 7.31 -7.10 -10.20
CA SER A 101 6.31 -6.06 -9.99
C SER A 101 6.24 -5.61 -8.54
N TRP A 102 5.79 -4.37 -8.36
CA TRP A 102 5.40 -3.80 -7.10
C TRP A 102 4.01 -3.20 -7.26
N LYS A 103 3.06 -3.69 -6.45
CA LYS A 103 1.66 -3.33 -6.55
C LYS A 103 1.17 -2.77 -5.23
N LYS A 104 0.37 -1.70 -5.28
CA LYS A 104 -0.21 -1.07 -4.11
C LYS A 104 -1.69 -0.78 -4.29
N SER A 105 -2.44 -1.02 -3.21
CA SER A 105 -3.82 -0.57 -3.10
C SER A 105 -3.89 0.96 -2.94
N VAL A 106 -5.09 1.50 -3.08
CA VAL A 106 -5.36 2.93 -2.87
C VAL A 106 -4.97 3.37 -1.46
N GLU A 107 -5.30 2.59 -0.42
CA GLU A 107 -4.94 2.90 0.97
C GLU A 107 -3.42 2.86 1.18
N GLU A 108 -2.75 1.79 0.77
CA GLU A 108 -1.30 1.65 0.92
C GLU A 108 -0.52 2.75 0.20
N LEU A 109 -0.92 3.10 -1.03
CA LEU A 109 -0.26 4.16 -1.77
C LEU A 109 -0.50 5.54 -1.13
N ASN A 110 -1.71 5.79 -0.63
CA ASN A 110 -2.03 7.03 0.09
C ASN A 110 -1.20 7.17 1.37
N ASP A 111 -0.98 6.08 2.09
CA ASP A 111 -0.15 6.06 3.30
C ASP A 111 1.31 6.38 2.99
N ILE A 112 1.87 5.84 1.90
CA ILE A 112 3.21 6.18 1.43
C ILE A 112 3.30 7.68 1.10
N LEU A 113 2.33 8.22 0.35
CA LEU A 113 2.31 9.64 -0.02
C LEU A 113 2.29 10.55 1.21
N ARG A 114 1.47 10.22 2.19
CA ARG A 114 1.26 11.06 3.37
C ARG A 114 2.40 10.93 4.39
N ASN A 115 2.85 9.72 4.66
CA ASN A 115 3.80 9.45 5.73
C ASN A 115 5.25 9.65 5.28
N HIS A 116 5.58 9.33 4.04
CA HIS A 116 6.94 9.51 3.53
C HIS A 116 7.11 10.82 2.75
N PHE A 117 6.18 11.12 1.82
CA PHE A 117 6.29 12.32 0.99
C PHE A 117 5.60 13.56 1.58
N GLY A 118 4.89 13.44 2.72
CA GLY A 118 4.25 14.55 3.40
C GLY A 118 3.05 15.16 2.64
N ALA A 119 2.41 14.37 1.75
CA ALA A 119 1.28 14.83 0.95
C ALA A 119 0.11 15.30 1.79
N THR A 120 -0.48 16.41 1.43
CA THR A 120 -1.76 16.88 1.97
C THR A 120 -2.93 16.40 1.11
N ALA A 121 -4.14 16.39 1.68
CA ALA A 121 -5.33 15.95 0.96
C ALA A 121 -5.62 16.84 -0.25
N GLY A 122 -5.84 16.23 -1.41
CA GLY A 122 -6.06 16.92 -2.69
C GLY A 122 -4.77 17.39 -3.39
N GLU A 123 -3.61 17.20 -2.75
CA GLU A 123 -2.33 17.52 -3.36
C GLU A 123 -1.94 16.45 -4.39
N ASN A 124 -1.60 16.89 -5.59
CA ASN A 124 -1.03 16.05 -6.64
C ASN A 124 0.50 16.10 -6.53
N ILE A 125 1.11 14.94 -6.31
CA ILE A 125 2.57 14.81 -6.24
C ILE A 125 3.06 14.08 -7.48
N SER A 126 4.02 14.70 -8.18
CA SER A 126 4.75 14.05 -9.26
C SER A 126 5.90 13.24 -8.68
N LEU A 127 5.92 11.96 -9.01
CA LEU A 127 6.91 11.00 -8.55
C LEU A 127 7.70 10.44 -9.73
N GLU A 128 8.94 10.09 -9.43
CA GLU A 128 9.82 9.32 -10.30
C GLU A 128 10.20 8.02 -9.60
N ALA A 129 10.05 6.90 -10.31
CA ALA A 129 10.49 5.59 -9.86
C ALA A 129 11.80 5.23 -10.56
N ARG A 130 12.78 4.74 -9.81
CA ARG A 130 14.03 4.20 -10.31
C ARG A 130 14.16 2.74 -9.92
N LEU A 131 14.32 1.89 -10.91
CA LEU A 131 14.67 0.49 -10.74
C LEU A 131 16.14 0.30 -11.02
N THR A 132 16.86 -0.29 -10.09
CA THR A 132 18.26 -0.67 -10.24
C THR A 132 18.35 -2.19 -10.21
N ALA A 133 18.90 -2.81 -11.26
CA ALA A 133 19.22 -4.23 -11.30
C ALA A 133 20.73 -4.43 -11.16
N THR A 134 21.11 -5.33 -10.26
CA THR A 134 22.50 -5.70 -9.98
C THR A 134 22.69 -7.19 -10.17
N VAL A 135 23.85 -7.59 -10.72
CA VAL A 135 24.21 -8.99 -10.92
C VAL A 135 25.34 -9.33 -9.96
N THR A 136 25.22 -10.46 -9.27
CA THR A 136 26.25 -10.92 -8.35
C THR A 136 27.63 -11.00 -9.04
N GLU A 137 28.67 -10.51 -8.36
CA GLU A 137 30.07 -10.47 -8.84
C GLU A 137 30.29 -9.54 -10.05
N ARG A 138 29.39 -8.55 -10.27
CA ARG A 138 29.57 -7.50 -11.28
C ARG A 138 29.31 -6.12 -10.69
N ASP A 139 30.14 -5.16 -11.08
CA ASP A 139 30.01 -3.76 -10.65
C ASP A 139 29.00 -2.97 -11.50
N GLU A 140 28.71 -3.47 -12.72
CA GLU A 140 27.80 -2.79 -13.63
C GLU A 140 26.35 -2.90 -13.13
N LYS A 141 25.69 -1.74 -13.10
CA LYS A 141 24.27 -1.63 -12.72
C LYS A 141 23.45 -1.27 -13.95
N GLN A 142 22.31 -1.91 -14.11
CA GLN A 142 21.30 -1.49 -15.04
C GLN A 142 20.28 -0.62 -14.33
N VAL A 143 19.85 0.45 -14.96
CA VAL A 143 18.91 1.41 -14.37
C VAL A 143 17.80 1.70 -15.38
N SER A 144 16.56 1.70 -14.90
CA SER A 144 15.40 2.16 -15.66
C SER A 144 14.54 3.06 -14.78
N THR A 145 13.97 4.12 -15.37
CA THR A 145 13.12 5.06 -14.65
C THR A 145 11.77 5.22 -15.33
N THR A 146 10.75 5.55 -14.55
CA THR A 146 9.43 5.93 -15.04
C THR A 146 8.84 7.00 -14.13
N ALA A 147 8.02 7.89 -14.68
CA ALA A 147 7.38 8.97 -13.94
C ALA A 147 5.85 8.81 -13.95
N PHE A 148 5.23 9.21 -12.85
CA PHE A 148 3.79 9.24 -12.69
C PHE A 148 3.39 10.27 -11.64
N SER A 149 2.12 10.63 -11.58
CA SER A 149 1.61 11.54 -10.56
C SER A 149 0.48 10.89 -9.76
N VAL A 150 0.39 11.26 -8.49
CA VAL A 150 -0.63 10.71 -7.58
C VAL A 150 -1.25 11.83 -6.77
N THR A 151 -2.60 11.88 -6.73
CA THR A 151 -3.35 12.80 -5.89
C THR A 151 -3.80 12.08 -4.62
N ALA A 152 -3.36 12.60 -3.46
CA ALA A 152 -3.67 12.03 -2.15
C ALA A 152 -5.08 12.40 -1.67
N TYR A 153 -5.69 11.53 -0.86
CA TYR A 153 -6.93 11.83 -0.15
C TYR A 153 -6.71 11.93 1.37
N LYS A 154 -7.66 12.55 2.08
CA LYS A 154 -7.67 12.57 3.54
C LYS A 154 -8.36 11.30 4.04
N PRO A 155 -7.64 10.39 4.72
CA PRO A 155 -8.26 9.18 5.25
C PRO A 155 -9.25 9.54 6.36
N LEU A 156 -10.29 8.73 6.50
CA LEU A 156 -11.16 8.74 7.66
C LEU A 156 -10.37 8.33 8.90
N THR A 157 -10.90 8.69 10.07
CA THR A 157 -10.25 8.31 11.33
C THR A 157 -10.07 6.79 11.45
N SER A 158 -8.93 6.38 11.99
CA SER A 158 -8.68 4.97 12.33
C SER A 158 -9.29 4.56 13.66
N THR A 159 -9.65 5.55 14.51
CA THR A 159 -10.24 5.38 15.85
C THR A 159 -11.53 6.17 15.97
N LEU A 160 -12.50 5.63 16.70
CA LEU A 160 -13.76 6.31 17.00
C LEU A 160 -14.21 5.92 18.41
N TYR A 161 -14.63 6.91 19.16
CA TYR A 161 -15.11 6.75 20.54
C TYR A 161 -16.49 7.35 20.68
N LEU A 162 -17.35 6.68 21.44
CA LEU A 162 -18.71 7.12 21.77
C LEU A 162 -18.70 7.88 23.08
N ILE A 163 -19.21 9.12 23.10
CA ILE A 163 -19.24 10.01 24.25
C ILE A 163 -20.60 10.71 24.36
N GLY A 164 -21.10 10.87 25.57
CA GLY A 164 -22.36 11.59 25.84
C GLY A 164 -23.13 11.06 27.02
N SER A 165 -24.14 11.78 27.44
CA SER A 165 -24.99 11.40 28.57
C SER A 165 -25.72 10.05 28.39
N ALA A 166 -25.90 9.62 27.16
CA ALA A 166 -26.47 8.32 26.82
C ALA A 166 -25.50 7.15 26.96
N THR A 167 -24.19 7.41 27.15
CA THR A 167 -23.12 6.41 27.12
C THR A 167 -22.60 6.07 28.49
N PRO A 168 -21.95 4.92 28.72
CA PRO A 168 -21.38 4.54 30.01
C PRO A 168 -20.37 5.53 30.58
N GLY A 169 -19.52 6.15 29.74
CA GLY A 169 -18.51 7.12 30.14
C GLY A 169 -19.02 8.56 30.29
N GLY A 170 -20.29 8.82 30.00
CA GLY A 170 -20.85 10.17 30.05
C GLY A 170 -20.15 11.14 29.10
N TRP A 171 -19.99 12.40 29.50
CA TRP A 171 -19.32 13.46 28.75
C TRP A 171 -17.81 13.56 29.07
N SER A 172 -17.19 12.53 29.66
CA SER A 172 -15.74 12.49 29.86
C SER A 172 -15.05 12.04 28.57
N ALA A 173 -14.18 12.89 28.04
CA ALA A 173 -13.42 12.53 26.82
C ALA A 173 -12.38 11.46 27.12
N ASP A 174 -11.86 11.40 28.34
CA ASP A 174 -10.88 10.39 28.76
C ASP A 174 -11.53 9.01 29.01
N ASP A 175 -12.81 8.97 29.35
CA ASP A 175 -13.58 7.75 29.60
C ASP A 175 -14.51 7.40 28.44
N ALA A 176 -14.28 7.98 27.26
CA ALA A 176 -15.11 7.72 26.08
C ALA A 176 -15.00 6.25 25.65
N THR A 177 -16.15 5.68 25.27
CA THR A 177 -16.22 4.25 24.92
C THR A 177 -15.65 3.99 23.53
N GLU A 178 -14.60 3.19 23.46
CA GLU A 178 -13.98 2.81 22.19
C GLU A 178 -14.90 1.94 21.32
N MET A 179 -14.95 2.24 20.04
CA MET A 179 -15.66 1.46 19.04
C MET A 179 -14.70 0.54 18.28
N THR A 180 -15.15 -0.66 17.97
CA THR A 180 -14.35 -1.61 17.17
C THR A 180 -14.40 -1.24 15.71
N ARG A 181 -13.24 -0.93 15.11
CA ARG A 181 -13.11 -0.75 13.67
C ARG A 181 -13.27 -2.11 12.97
N LYS A 182 -14.18 -2.21 12.01
CA LYS A 182 -14.41 -3.40 11.20
C LYS A 182 -13.82 -3.28 9.81
N ASP A 183 -13.84 -2.07 9.26
CA ASP A 183 -13.30 -1.74 7.95
C ASP A 183 -13.03 -0.23 7.89
N ASN A 184 -12.54 0.27 6.77
CA ASN A 184 -12.30 1.70 6.57
C ASN A 184 -13.62 2.50 6.69
N GLY A 185 -13.65 3.43 7.64
CA GLY A 185 -14.86 4.20 7.96
C GLY A 185 -15.99 3.42 8.63
N ILE A 186 -15.86 2.11 8.88
CA ILE A 186 -16.88 1.27 9.50
C ILE A 186 -16.49 0.90 10.92
N PHE A 187 -17.28 1.42 11.88
CA PHE A 187 -17.10 1.17 13.29
C PHE A 187 -18.35 0.54 13.89
N THR A 188 -18.17 -0.38 14.81
CA THR A 188 -19.26 -1.04 15.53
C THR A 188 -19.03 -0.98 17.03
N TRP A 189 -20.12 -0.85 17.77
CA TRP A 189 -20.15 -1.00 19.21
C TRP A 189 -21.44 -1.70 19.62
N THR A 190 -21.36 -2.55 20.61
CA THR A 190 -22.53 -3.24 21.17
C THR A 190 -22.59 -2.99 22.66
N GLY A 191 -23.67 -2.41 23.12
CA GLY A 191 -23.87 -2.07 24.53
C GLY A 191 -25.23 -1.43 24.76
N ARG A 192 -25.47 -1.03 26.00
CA ARG A 192 -26.72 -0.36 26.40
C ARG A 192 -26.53 1.15 26.39
N LEU A 193 -27.38 1.84 25.66
CA LEU A 193 -27.56 3.29 25.77
C LEU A 193 -28.74 3.59 26.68
N VAL A 194 -28.62 4.66 27.44
CA VAL A 194 -29.77 5.26 28.21
C VAL A 194 -30.34 6.44 27.45
N ALA A 195 -31.46 6.98 27.91
CA ALA A 195 -32.01 8.21 27.34
C ALA A 195 -31.03 9.37 27.54
N GLY A 196 -30.68 10.08 26.46
CA GLY A 196 -29.71 11.16 26.48
C GLY A 196 -29.13 11.44 25.08
N GLU A 197 -28.07 12.20 25.07
CA GLU A 197 -27.36 12.62 23.85
C GLU A 197 -26.02 11.95 23.76
N PHE A 198 -25.53 11.75 22.54
CA PHE A 198 -24.18 11.28 22.25
C PHE A 198 -23.64 11.86 20.95
N LYS A 199 -22.33 11.84 20.84
CA LYS A 199 -21.58 12.10 19.62
C LYS A 199 -20.40 11.15 19.55
N PHE A 200 -19.66 11.23 18.45
CA PHE A 200 -18.42 10.47 18.30
C PHE A 200 -17.23 11.42 18.31
N ILE A 201 -16.16 11.03 19.02
CA ILE A 201 -14.86 11.71 18.97
C ILE A 201 -13.83 10.79 18.32
N THR A 202 -12.84 11.37 17.65
CA THR A 202 -11.83 10.59 16.90
C THR A 202 -10.58 10.31 17.73
N THR A 203 -10.40 11.04 18.84
CA THR A 203 -9.22 10.95 19.71
C THR A 203 -9.66 10.88 21.15
N LEU A 204 -9.20 9.87 21.89
CA LEU A 204 -9.43 9.75 23.33
C LEU A 204 -8.85 10.97 24.06
N GLY A 205 -9.55 11.48 25.07
CA GLY A 205 -9.14 12.66 25.80
C GLY A 205 -9.38 13.99 25.08
N SER A 206 -9.90 13.99 23.86
CA SER A 206 -10.15 15.21 23.11
C SER A 206 -11.59 15.29 22.56
N PHE A 207 -12.28 16.41 22.81
CA PHE A 207 -13.62 16.63 22.27
C PHE A 207 -13.66 16.89 20.76
N LEU A 208 -12.50 17.11 20.13
CA LEU A 208 -12.33 17.40 18.71
C LEU A 208 -11.11 16.65 18.14
N PRO A 209 -11.14 16.23 16.88
CA PRO A 209 -12.30 16.27 15.96
C PRO A 209 -13.45 15.38 16.43
N SER A 210 -14.69 15.74 16.05
CA SER A 210 -15.87 14.96 16.41
C SER A 210 -16.86 14.84 15.27
N TYR A 211 -17.56 13.70 15.19
CA TYR A 211 -18.72 13.51 14.33
C TYR A 211 -19.99 13.77 15.13
N ASN A 212 -20.81 14.66 14.62
CA ASN A 212 -22.05 15.06 15.23
C ASN A 212 -23.22 14.81 14.27
N LYS A 213 -24.44 14.77 14.78
CA LYS A 213 -25.63 14.66 13.95
C LYS A 213 -25.70 15.86 12.99
N GLY A 214 -25.74 15.56 11.70
CA GLY A 214 -26.04 16.50 10.63
C GLY A 214 -27.48 16.45 10.19
N THR A 215 -27.75 16.93 9.00
CA THR A 215 -29.06 16.83 8.32
C THR A 215 -29.23 15.42 7.71
N ASP A 216 -30.45 15.00 7.53
CA ASP A 216 -30.85 13.76 6.81
C ASP A 216 -30.21 12.46 7.37
N GLY A 217 -29.94 12.43 8.67
CA GLY A 217 -29.35 11.25 9.34
C GLY A 217 -27.86 11.06 9.10
N LEU A 218 -27.20 11.99 8.43
CA LEU A 218 -25.75 11.95 8.19
C LEU A 218 -24.98 12.48 9.41
N LEU A 219 -23.72 12.08 9.50
CA LEU A 219 -22.76 12.62 10.45
C LEU A 219 -21.95 13.74 9.81
N VAL A 220 -21.66 14.78 10.58
CA VAL A 220 -20.82 15.92 10.15
C VAL A 220 -19.57 15.96 11.00
N LEU A 221 -18.41 15.93 10.36
CA LEU A 221 -17.12 16.11 11.02
C LEU A 221 -16.94 17.58 11.41
N ARG A 222 -16.59 17.81 12.69
CA ARG A 222 -16.22 19.11 13.24
C ARG A 222 -14.79 19.06 13.77
N SER A 223 -13.94 19.92 13.25
CA SER A 223 -12.53 20.04 13.64
C SER A 223 -12.25 21.24 14.54
N SER A 224 -13.23 22.14 14.71
CA SER A 224 -13.14 23.32 15.60
C SER A 224 -14.42 23.54 16.39
N CYS A 225 -14.31 24.14 17.55
CA CYS A 225 -15.47 24.65 18.29
C CYS A 225 -16.08 25.83 17.51
N LEU A 226 -17.35 25.71 17.13
CA LEU A 226 -18.12 26.89 16.77
C LEU A 226 -18.43 27.62 18.06
N LEU A 227 -17.70 28.68 18.34
CA LEU A 227 -18.15 29.69 19.31
C LEU A 227 -19.38 30.37 18.68
N TYR A 228 -20.56 29.84 18.97
CA TYR A 228 -21.77 30.61 18.79
C TYR A 228 -21.72 31.74 19.84
N THR A 229 -21.26 32.91 19.42
CA THR A 229 -21.63 34.14 20.15
C THR A 229 -23.09 34.37 19.85
N SER A 230 -23.95 33.84 20.69
CA SER A 230 -25.34 34.28 20.74
C SER A 230 -25.30 35.78 21.00
N PRO A 231 -25.91 36.64 20.18
CA PRO A 231 -25.99 38.06 20.48
C PRO A 231 -26.61 38.22 21.86
N SER A 232 -25.95 38.97 22.72
CA SER A 232 -26.43 39.23 24.08
C SER A 232 -27.86 39.83 24.01
N PRO A 233 -28.79 39.38 24.86
CA PRO A 233 -30.14 39.97 24.89
C PRO A 233 -30.16 41.47 25.16
N ARG A 234 -29.02 42.09 25.49
CA ARG A 234 -28.91 43.52 25.81
C ARG A 234 -28.78 44.46 24.58
N ASP A 235 -28.57 43.94 23.40
CA ASP A 235 -28.45 44.74 22.17
C ASP A 235 -29.79 44.90 21.41
N ARG A 236 -30.92 44.64 22.04
CA ARG A 236 -32.25 45.00 21.54
C ARG A 236 -32.73 46.23 22.32
N GLY A 237 -32.17 47.36 21.96
CA GLY A 237 -32.65 48.68 22.30
C GLY A 237 -33.40 49.28 21.14
#